data_617e06044e3d9280cfb020a122d2a82d
#
_entry.id   617e06044e3d9280cfb020a122d2a82d
#
_cell.length_a   1.000
_cell.length_b   1.000
_cell.length_c   1.000
_cell.angle_alpha   90.00
_cell.angle_beta   90.00
_cell.angle_gamma   90.00
#
_symmetry.space_group_name_H-M   'P 1'
#
loop_
_entity.id
_entity.type
_entity.pdbx_description
1 polymer ?
#
loop_
_entity_poly.entity_id
_entity_poly.type
_entity_poly.pdbx_seq_one_letter_code
_entity_poly.pdbx_strand_id
1 'polypeptide(L)' 'MIRTGIYPGTFDPITFGHIDIIKKSLKIVDKLIVAISDSSEKNYLFSTDERIEILKKSLFKDLKLKKNKIKI' A
#
# COMPACT_ATOMS: atom_id res chain seq x y z
N MET A 1 -23.73 -1.08 0.33
CA MET A 1 -22.77 -1.49 1.38
C MET A 1 -21.36 -1.21 0.92
N ILE A 2 -20.57 -0.52 1.76
CA ILE A 2 -19.16 -0.24 1.44
C ILE A 2 -18.31 -1.39 1.95
N ARG A 3 -17.54 -1.99 1.08
CA ARG A 3 -16.58 -3.04 1.44
C ARG A 3 -15.20 -2.43 1.59
N THR A 4 -14.58 -2.67 2.75
CA THR A 4 -13.22 -2.20 3.03
C THR A 4 -12.31 -3.40 3.21
N GLY A 5 -11.22 -3.42 2.45
CA GLY A 5 -10.19 -4.44 2.57
C GLY A 5 -8.96 -3.91 3.27
N ILE A 6 -8.16 -4.82 3.83
CA ILE A 6 -6.89 -4.49 4.45
C ILE A 6 -5.80 -5.34 3.80
N TYR A 7 -4.75 -4.69 3.33
CA TYR A 7 -3.59 -5.38 2.76
C TYR A 7 -2.37 -5.08 3.62
N PRO A 8 -2.03 -5.97 4.55
CA PRO A 8 -0.84 -5.78 5.38
C PRO A 8 0.42 -6.23 4.66
N GLY A 9 1.51 -5.57 4.93
CA GLY A 9 2.79 -5.95 4.37
C GLY A 9 3.91 -5.06 4.84
N THR A 10 5.14 -5.44 4.51
CA THR A 10 6.33 -4.67 4.85
C THR A 10 6.58 -3.54 3.85
N PHE A 11 6.38 -3.82 2.58
CA PHE A 11 6.58 -2.85 1.48
C PHE A 11 7.95 -2.15 1.57
N ASP A 12 9.02 -2.92 1.52
CA ASP A 12 10.38 -2.42 1.76
C ASP A 12 11.33 -2.70 0.59
N PRO A 13 11.14 -2.05 -0.56
CA PRO A 13 10.02 -1.18 -0.96
C PRO A 13 8.86 -1.93 -1.60
N ILE A 14 7.85 -1.19 -2.05
CA ILE A 14 6.76 -1.77 -2.84
C ILE A 14 7.29 -2.36 -4.15
N THR A 15 6.72 -3.48 -4.56
CA THR A 15 7.09 -4.18 -5.81
C THR A 15 5.91 -4.22 -6.77
N PHE A 16 6.19 -4.65 -8.01
CA PHE A 16 5.11 -4.86 -8.99
C PHE A 16 4.11 -5.93 -8.53
N GLY A 17 4.57 -6.93 -7.76
CA GLY A 17 3.67 -7.92 -7.17
C GLY A 17 2.68 -7.29 -6.20
N HIS A 18 3.15 -6.39 -5.35
CA HIS A 18 2.28 -5.64 -4.44
C HIS A 18 1.28 -4.79 -5.22
N ILE A 19 1.74 -4.10 -6.25
CA ILE A 19 0.89 -3.25 -7.10
C ILE A 19 -0.22 -4.08 -7.77
N ASP A 20 0.13 -5.26 -8.27
CA ASP A 20 -0.85 -6.15 -8.91
C ASP A 20 -1.95 -6.56 -7.93
N ILE A 21 -1.58 -6.92 -6.72
CA ILE A 21 -2.53 -7.28 -5.66
C ILE A 21 -3.43 -6.09 -5.31
N ILE A 22 -2.85 -4.91 -5.18
CA ILE A 22 -3.62 -3.69 -4.88
C ILE A 22 -4.63 -3.41 -5.98
N LYS A 23 -4.23 -3.48 -7.24
CA LYS A 23 -5.14 -3.24 -8.37
C LYS A 23 -6.27 -4.25 -8.42
N LYS A 24 -5.97 -5.53 -8.19
CA LYS A 24 -6.98 -6.59 -8.14
C LYS A 24 -7.93 -6.41 -6.97
N SER A 25 -7.39 -6.01 -5.82
CA SER A 25 -8.19 -5.77 -4.62
C SER A 25 -9.20 -4.65 -4.84
N LEU A 26 -8.82 -3.58 -5.54
CA LEU A 26 -9.71 -2.45 -5.81
C LEU A 26 -10.89 -2.82 -6.73
N LYS A 27 -10.83 -3.97 -7.39
CA LYS A 27 -11.97 -4.50 -8.16
C LYS A 27 -12.98 -5.23 -7.28
N ILE A 28 -12.56 -5.63 -6.08
CA ILE A 28 -13.37 -6.42 -5.15
C ILE A 28 -13.91 -5.57 -4.02
N VAL A 29 -13.13 -4.60 -3.55
CA VAL A 29 -13.51 -3.74 -2.43
C VAL A 29 -13.63 -2.29 -2.88
N ASP A 30 -14.42 -1.51 -2.14
CA ASP A 30 -14.62 -0.09 -2.43
C ASP A 30 -13.49 0.76 -1.88
N LYS A 31 -12.92 0.33 -0.75
CA LYS A 31 -11.80 1.00 -0.10
C LYS A 31 -10.76 -0.02 0.33
N LEU A 32 -9.50 0.34 0.18
CA LEU A 32 -8.38 -0.52 0.58
C LEU A 32 -7.49 0.22 1.56
N ILE A 33 -7.21 -0.42 2.68
CA ILE A 33 -6.23 0.08 3.65
C ILE A 33 -4.94 -0.71 3.43
N VAL A 34 -3.87 0.01 3.05
CA VAL A 34 -2.54 -0.58 2.94
C VAL A 34 -1.85 -0.38 4.28
N ALA A 35 -1.69 -1.46 5.03
CA ALA A 35 -1.16 -1.43 6.38
C ALA A 35 0.32 -1.81 6.36
N ILE A 36 1.19 -0.84 6.63
CA ILE A 36 2.62 -1.06 6.64
C ILE A 36 3.03 -1.58 8.01
N SER A 37 3.67 -2.75 8.04
CA SER A 37 4.19 -3.29 9.28
C SER A 37 5.49 -2.59 9.67
N ASP A 38 5.64 -2.34 10.95
CA ASP A 38 6.84 -1.70 11.50
C ASP A 38 7.21 -2.45 12.79
N SER A 39 8.21 -3.33 12.71
CA SER A 39 8.67 -4.13 13.83
C SER A 39 10.10 -3.75 14.15
N SER A 40 10.37 -3.44 15.41
CA SER A 40 11.72 -3.11 15.87
C SER A 40 12.69 -4.30 15.77
N GLU A 41 12.16 -5.52 15.64
CA GLU A 41 12.95 -6.74 15.55
C GLU A 41 13.48 -7.01 14.13
N LYS A 42 12.96 -6.32 13.12
CA LYS A 42 13.36 -6.51 11.73
C LYS A 42 14.28 -5.39 11.26
N ASN A 43 15.23 -5.77 10.41
CA ASN A 43 16.07 -4.80 9.71
C ASN A 43 15.42 -4.44 8.39
N TYR A 44 14.97 -3.21 8.25
CA TYR A 44 14.37 -2.71 7.03
C TYR A 44 15.39 -1.99 6.17
N LEU A 45 15.23 -2.07 4.84
CA LEU A 45 16.02 -1.27 3.90
C LEU A 45 15.73 0.21 4.06
N PHE A 46 14.46 0.54 4.22
CA PHE A 46 13.98 1.91 4.36
C PHE A 46 13.24 2.09 5.67
N SER A 47 13.29 3.30 6.21
CA SER A 47 12.49 3.66 7.39
C SER A 47 11.00 3.58 7.06
N THR A 48 10.16 3.57 8.08
CA THR A 48 8.70 3.58 7.90
C THR A 48 8.27 4.78 7.06
N ASP A 49 8.78 5.97 7.37
CA ASP A 49 8.44 7.19 6.63
C ASP A 49 8.86 7.10 5.16
N GLU A 50 10.04 6.58 4.90
CA GLU A 50 10.52 6.39 3.52
C GLU A 50 9.65 5.39 2.76
N ARG A 51 9.27 4.29 3.40
CA ARG A 51 8.41 3.28 2.78
C ARG A 51 7.03 3.85 2.45
N ILE A 52 6.47 4.67 3.34
CA ILE A 52 5.20 5.36 3.10
C ILE A 52 5.31 6.31 1.92
N GLU A 53 6.38 7.09 1.86
CA GLU A 53 6.60 8.04 0.75
C GLU A 53 6.75 7.33 -0.59
N ILE A 54 7.50 6.23 -0.63
CA ILE A 54 7.66 5.44 -1.86
C ILE A 54 6.30 4.88 -2.29
N LEU A 55 5.51 4.38 -1.34
CA LEU A 55 4.18 3.85 -1.60
C LEU A 55 3.26 4.92 -2.19
N LYS A 56 3.19 6.08 -1.57
CA LYS A 56 2.36 7.19 -2.04
C LYS A 56 2.76 7.64 -3.44
N LYS A 57 4.07 7.76 -3.68
CA LYS A 57 4.56 8.15 -4.99
C LYS A 57 4.16 7.13 -6.05
N SER A 58 4.36 5.84 -5.77
CA SER A 58 4.03 4.77 -6.73
C SER A 58 2.55 4.70 -7.02
N LEU A 59 1.71 4.71 -5.98
CA LEU A 59 0.28 4.50 -6.15
C LEU A 59 -0.45 5.75 -6.66
N PHE A 60 -0.10 6.92 -6.15
CA PHE A 60 -0.87 8.14 -6.44
C PHE A 60 -0.26 8.99 -7.54
N LYS A 61 1.07 9.12 -7.58
CA LYS A 61 1.74 9.94 -8.58
C LYS A 61 2.01 9.18 -9.87
N ASP A 62 2.64 8.01 -9.77
CA ASP A 62 3.06 7.25 -10.96
C ASP A 62 1.90 6.49 -11.59
N LEU A 63 1.11 5.78 -10.79
CA LEU A 63 -0.03 4.99 -11.27
C LEU A 63 -1.33 5.76 -11.28
N LYS A 64 -1.38 6.90 -10.63
CA LYS A 64 -2.55 7.79 -10.55
C LYS A 64 -3.81 7.08 -10.05
N LEU A 65 -3.64 6.18 -9.08
CA LEU A 65 -4.77 5.54 -8.43
C LEU A 65 -5.51 6.55 -7.55
N LYS A 66 -6.80 6.30 -7.35
CA LYS A 66 -7.66 7.25 -6.63
C LYS A 66 -7.34 7.29 -5.13
N LYS A 67 -6.94 8.44 -4.63
CA LYS A 67 -6.61 8.64 -3.22
C LYS A 67 -7.78 8.39 -2.27
N ASN A 68 -8.99 8.62 -2.73
CA ASN A 68 -10.19 8.41 -1.91
C ASN A 68 -10.54 6.92 -1.74
N LYS A 69 -9.89 6.03 -2.47
CA LYS A 69 -10.11 4.58 -2.37
C LYS A 69 -9.00 3.86 -1.63
N ILE A 70 -7.86 4.50 -1.42
CA ILE A 70 -6.69 3.88 -0.78
C ILE A 70 -6.25 4.73 0.40
N LYS A 71 -6.18 4.09 1.56
CA LYS A 71 -5.61 4.68 2.77
C LYS A 71 -4.33 3.92 3.10
N ILE A 72 -3.28 4.65 3.41
CA ILE A 72 -1.98 4.09 3.82
C ILE A 72 -1.75 4.34 5.29
#